data_589fb1c626b724f0a01c556a6fa7048d
#
_entry.id   589fb1c626b724f0a01c556a6fa7048d
#
_cell.length_a   1.000
_cell.length_b   1.000
_cell.length_c   1.000
_cell.angle_alpha   90.00
_cell.angle_beta   90.00
_cell.angle_gamma   90.00
#
_symmetry.space_group_name_H-M   'P 1'
#
loop_
_entity.id
_entity.type
_entity.pdbx_description
1 polymer ?
#
loop_
_entity_poly.entity_id
_entity_poly.type
_entity_poly.pdbx_seq_one_letter_code
_entity_poly.pdbx_strand_id
1 'polypeptide(L)'
;MAKILVVDDETDLEVLIKQKFRKQIRQQEYEFFFAINGKDALIKVSEQPDLDIVLSDINMPEMDGLTLLTKLSEVKPLLKSVMVSAYGDMDNIRTAMNRGAFDFITKPINFEDLSITMEKTLKYTLQIKATLQAIKENNILKMYVDENVLNFMGNREFETTIMANETINATVLFIDLCGFTKISETAPADTVVKMINTYFDVMVKEIVAQEGFIDKFIGDAIMAVFKGDFHLDRAIDAALAARKQINNLPDLDGTQQFTPKVSIGIKSGEMISGNIGSANLKRLDYTVIGDTVNTAARLQDAAKENQIIISEACYEKVKEAFKCEKIGSISLKNKSKPVTVYNVIE
;
A
#
# COMPACT_ATOMS: atom_id res chain seq x y z
N MET A 1 3.07 18.14 -22.91
CA MET A 1 3.08 19.62 -23.00
C MET A 1 3.45 20.15 -21.62
N ALA A 2 4.55 20.87 -21.51
CA ALA A 2 4.98 21.45 -20.24
C ALA A 2 4.30 22.79 -20.01
N LYS A 3 3.78 23.02 -18.80
CA LYS A 3 3.03 24.23 -18.41
C LYS A 3 3.90 25.14 -17.58
N ILE A 4 4.10 26.34 -18.05
CA ILE A 4 5.07 27.32 -17.56
C ILE A 4 4.33 28.61 -17.19
N LEU A 5 4.41 29.03 -15.92
CA LEU A 5 3.91 30.31 -15.49
C LEU A 5 5.06 31.34 -15.50
N VAL A 6 4.86 32.44 -16.21
CA VAL A 6 5.78 33.58 -16.24
C VAL A 6 5.15 34.70 -15.42
N VAL A 7 5.90 35.24 -14.48
CA VAL A 7 5.46 36.29 -13.57
C VAL A 7 6.41 37.49 -13.68
N ASP A 8 5.95 38.55 -14.30
CA ASP A 8 6.72 39.78 -14.53
C ASP A 8 5.73 40.95 -14.73
N ASP A 9 6.00 42.11 -14.18
CA ASP A 9 5.16 43.30 -14.35
C ASP A 9 5.39 44.02 -15.70
N GLU A 10 6.45 43.62 -16.43
CA GLU A 10 6.73 44.08 -17.78
C GLU A 10 5.94 43.29 -18.82
N THR A 11 4.84 43.86 -19.34
CA THR A 11 3.95 43.19 -20.33
C THR A 11 4.65 42.81 -21.63
N ASP A 12 5.75 43.51 -21.99
CA ASP A 12 6.53 43.22 -23.22
C ASP A 12 7.21 41.85 -23.16
N LEU A 13 7.51 41.33 -21.97
CA LEU A 13 8.12 40.01 -21.81
C LEU A 13 7.22 38.89 -22.34
N GLU A 14 5.90 39.01 -22.17
CA GLU A 14 4.93 38.04 -22.72
C GLU A 14 5.08 37.93 -24.25
N VAL A 15 5.15 39.06 -24.94
CA VAL A 15 5.27 39.10 -26.39
C VAL A 15 6.60 38.47 -26.84
N LEU A 16 7.69 38.81 -26.16
CA LEU A 16 9.02 38.28 -26.45
C LEU A 16 9.09 36.75 -26.25
N ILE A 17 8.55 36.24 -25.15
CA ILE A 17 8.53 34.79 -24.89
C ILE A 17 7.70 34.05 -25.95
N LYS A 18 6.48 34.52 -26.23
CA LYS A 18 5.62 33.91 -27.26
C LYS A 18 6.29 33.92 -28.65
N GLN A 19 7.05 34.96 -28.98
CA GLN A 19 7.79 35.04 -30.24
C GLN A 19 8.98 34.07 -30.28
N LYS A 20 9.77 34.02 -29.22
CA LYS A 20 10.98 33.17 -29.14
C LYS A 20 10.65 31.69 -29.09
N PHE A 21 9.65 31.31 -28.32
CA PHE A 21 9.22 29.92 -28.16
C PHE A 21 8.06 29.51 -29.08
N ARG A 22 7.82 30.31 -30.16
CA ARG A 22 6.73 30.06 -31.13
C ARG A 22 6.74 28.63 -31.69
N LYS A 23 7.92 28.05 -31.93
CA LYS A 23 8.07 26.70 -32.48
C LYS A 23 7.57 25.66 -31.45
N GLN A 24 8.02 25.75 -30.23
CA GLN A 24 7.66 24.85 -29.13
C GLN A 24 6.17 24.95 -28.77
N ILE A 25 5.60 26.16 -28.79
CA ILE A 25 4.16 26.38 -28.58
C ILE A 25 3.35 25.70 -29.70
N ARG A 26 3.74 25.86 -30.97
CA ARG A 26 3.06 25.23 -32.12
C ARG A 26 3.17 23.70 -32.10
N GLN A 27 4.29 23.18 -31.60
CA GLN A 27 4.54 21.74 -31.46
C GLN A 27 3.90 21.16 -30.19
N GLN A 28 3.19 21.99 -29.39
CA GLN A 28 2.58 21.60 -28.11
C GLN A 28 3.60 21.06 -27.09
N GLU A 29 4.84 21.50 -27.17
CA GLU A 29 5.87 21.18 -26.19
C GLU A 29 5.70 22.04 -24.95
N TYR A 30 5.44 23.37 -25.13
CA TYR A 30 5.27 24.36 -24.07
C TYR A 30 3.90 25.05 -24.15
N GLU A 31 3.32 25.30 -22.97
CA GLU A 31 2.17 26.17 -22.76
C GLU A 31 2.54 27.23 -21.72
N PHE A 32 2.42 28.51 -22.07
CA PHE A 32 2.77 29.61 -21.21
C PHE A 32 1.54 30.28 -20.64
N PHE A 33 1.55 30.53 -19.33
CA PHE A 33 0.63 31.35 -18.59
C PHE A 33 1.36 32.58 -18.09
N PHE A 34 0.68 33.71 -17.94
CA PHE A 34 1.30 34.97 -17.56
C PHE A 34 0.58 35.58 -16.37
N ALA A 35 1.34 36.17 -15.45
CA ALA A 35 0.85 36.90 -14.30
C ALA A 35 1.70 38.17 -14.13
N ILE A 36 1.08 39.25 -13.67
CA ILE A 36 1.70 40.57 -13.58
C ILE A 36 2.34 40.88 -12.22
N ASN A 37 2.11 40.03 -11.22
CA ASN A 37 2.71 40.12 -9.89
C ASN A 37 2.49 38.82 -9.11
N GLY A 38 3.06 38.72 -7.91
CA GLY A 38 2.96 37.51 -7.09
C GLY A 38 1.55 37.14 -6.63
N LYS A 39 0.63 38.11 -6.47
CA LYS A 39 -0.75 37.82 -6.10
C LYS A 39 -1.52 37.17 -7.25
N ASP A 40 -1.40 37.73 -8.46
CA ASP A 40 -1.99 37.18 -9.67
C ASP A 40 -1.40 35.78 -9.96
N ALA A 41 -0.10 35.59 -9.74
CA ALA A 41 0.55 34.31 -9.88
C ALA A 41 -0.06 33.24 -8.96
N LEU A 42 -0.37 33.55 -7.69
CA LEU A 42 -1.02 32.60 -6.78
C LEU A 42 -2.43 32.20 -7.24
N ILE A 43 -3.17 33.13 -7.85
CA ILE A 43 -4.48 32.84 -8.46
C ILE A 43 -4.29 31.86 -9.62
N LYS A 44 -3.35 32.15 -10.54
CA LYS A 44 -3.04 31.28 -11.69
C LYS A 44 -2.60 29.88 -11.26
N VAL A 45 -1.80 29.76 -10.18
CA VAL A 45 -1.36 28.49 -9.62
C VAL A 45 -2.53 27.68 -9.04
N SER A 46 -3.57 28.35 -8.53
CA SER A 46 -4.77 27.67 -8.05
C SER A 46 -5.68 27.20 -9.19
N GLU A 47 -5.77 28.01 -10.27
CA GLU A 47 -6.55 27.70 -11.47
C GLU A 47 -5.90 26.60 -12.33
N GLN A 48 -4.56 26.51 -12.31
CA GLN A 48 -3.75 25.57 -13.09
C GLN A 48 -2.96 24.63 -12.16
N PRO A 49 -3.60 23.55 -11.65
CA PRO A 49 -2.97 22.66 -10.67
C PRO A 49 -1.78 21.87 -11.21
N ASP A 50 -1.65 21.74 -12.51
CA ASP A 50 -0.66 20.93 -13.23
C ASP A 50 0.53 21.72 -13.79
N LEU A 51 0.73 22.97 -13.33
CA LEU A 51 1.92 23.75 -13.64
C LEU A 51 3.22 22.96 -13.32
N ASP A 52 4.21 23.09 -14.19
CA ASP A 52 5.49 22.41 -14.06
C ASP A 52 6.59 23.31 -13.48
N ILE A 53 6.67 24.55 -13.91
CA ILE A 53 7.63 25.54 -13.44
C ILE A 53 7.03 26.94 -13.38
N VAL A 54 7.63 27.78 -12.54
CA VAL A 54 7.36 29.22 -12.45
C VAL A 54 8.67 29.97 -12.80
N LEU A 55 8.58 30.93 -13.71
CA LEU A 55 9.63 31.91 -13.97
C LEU A 55 9.15 33.22 -13.37
N SER A 56 9.81 33.75 -12.36
CA SER A 56 9.34 34.95 -11.64
C SER A 56 10.42 36.01 -11.57
N ASP A 57 10.07 37.23 -11.96
CA ASP A 57 10.88 38.39 -11.57
C ASP A 57 10.88 38.52 -10.05
N ILE A 58 12.00 39.02 -9.52
CA ILE A 58 12.16 39.32 -8.10
C ILE A 58 11.44 40.61 -7.74
N ASN A 59 11.61 41.66 -8.53
CA ASN A 59 11.15 43.00 -8.20
C ASN A 59 9.82 43.34 -8.90
N MET A 60 8.72 43.04 -8.21
CA MET A 60 7.37 43.29 -8.74
C MET A 60 6.51 44.07 -7.73
N PRO A 61 5.51 44.84 -8.18
CA PRO A 61 4.57 45.53 -7.29
C PRO A 61 3.66 44.53 -6.54
N GLU A 62 3.03 44.99 -5.47
CA GLU A 62 2.06 44.28 -4.61
C GLU A 62 2.62 43.07 -3.88
N MET A 63 3.24 42.13 -4.58
CA MET A 63 3.92 40.96 -4.05
C MET A 63 5.13 40.64 -4.91
N ASP A 64 6.32 40.78 -4.31
CA ASP A 64 7.59 40.47 -4.95
C ASP A 64 7.80 38.98 -5.17
N GLY A 65 8.78 38.63 -6.01
CA GLY A 65 9.11 37.26 -6.35
C GLY A 65 9.66 36.42 -5.20
N LEU A 66 10.35 37.04 -4.23
CA LEU A 66 10.88 36.31 -3.05
C LEU A 66 9.75 35.92 -2.10
N THR A 67 8.76 36.77 -1.95
CA THR A 67 7.53 36.48 -1.18
C THR A 67 6.70 35.42 -1.87
N LEU A 68 6.54 35.51 -3.21
CA LEU A 68 5.87 34.50 -4.02
C LEU A 68 6.55 33.13 -3.86
N LEU A 69 7.88 33.07 -4.00
CA LEU A 69 8.66 31.85 -3.85
C LEU A 69 8.40 31.14 -2.51
N THR A 70 8.39 31.92 -1.42
CA THR A 70 8.11 31.37 -0.08
C THR A 70 6.71 30.77 -0.01
N LYS A 71 5.69 31.47 -0.52
CA LYS A 71 4.30 30.97 -0.54
C LYS A 71 4.12 29.75 -1.43
N LEU A 72 4.79 29.72 -2.59
CA LEU A 72 4.75 28.56 -3.49
C LEU A 72 5.37 27.31 -2.84
N SER A 73 6.45 27.48 -2.11
CA SER A 73 7.10 26.37 -1.39
C SER A 73 6.21 25.75 -0.30
N GLU A 74 5.31 26.55 0.31
CA GLU A 74 4.35 26.09 1.32
C GLU A 74 3.14 25.38 0.68
N VAL A 75 2.60 25.95 -0.42
CA VAL A 75 1.34 25.48 -1.04
C VAL A 75 1.59 24.38 -2.07
N LYS A 76 2.67 24.46 -2.84
CA LYS A 76 3.05 23.51 -3.90
C LYS A 76 4.57 23.21 -3.90
N PRO A 77 5.08 22.45 -2.93
CA PRO A 77 6.53 22.22 -2.75
C PRO A 77 7.21 21.53 -3.93
N LEU A 78 6.44 20.91 -4.82
CA LEU A 78 6.96 20.24 -6.01
C LEU A 78 7.10 21.18 -7.21
N LEU A 79 6.39 22.32 -7.21
CA LEU A 79 6.47 23.33 -8.26
C LEU A 79 7.80 24.09 -8.13
N LYS A 80 8.64 24.01 -9.16
CA LYS A 80 9.95 24.63 -9.16
C LYS A 80 9.89 26.04 -9.69
N SER A 81 10.59 26.95 -8.98
CA SER A 81 10.67 28.37 -9.34
C SER A 81 12.06 28.72 -9.80
N VAL A 82 12.17 29.36 -10.96
CA VAL A 82 13.37 30.00 -11.50
C VAL A 82 13.18 31.49 -11.34
N MET A 83 14.15 32.16 -10.71
CA MET A 83 14.05 33.59 -10.44
C MET A 83 14.74 34.41 -11.54
N VAL A 84 14.11 35.49 -11.93
CA VAL A 84 14.67 36.47 -12.86
C VAL A 84 15.12 37.68 -12.04
N SER A 85 16.34 38.16 -12.21
CA SER A 85 16.91 39.22 -11.39
C SER A 85 17.73 40.22 -12.21
N ALA A 86 17.82 41.46 -11.80
CA ALA A 86 18.68 42.44 -12.44
C ALA A 86 20.17 42.04 -12.32
N TYR A 87 20.97 42.42 -13.31
CA TYR A 87 22.39 42.20 -13.29
C TYR A 87 23.04 42.91 -12.05
N GLY A 88 23.83 42.16 -11.30
CA GLY A 88 24.51 42.66 -10.08
C GLY A 88 23.72 42.53 -8.78
N ASP A 89 22.47 42.01 -8.82
CA ASP A 89 21.65 41.85 -7.62
C ASP A 89 21.93 40.55 -6.87
N MET A 90 23.20 40.37 -6.46
CA MET A 90 23.70 39.13 -5.83
C MET A 90 23.02 38.81 -4.51
N ASP A 91 22.59 39.82 -3.75
CA ASP A 91 21.99 39.64 -2.44
C ASP A 91 20.57 39.03 -2.57
N ASN A 92 19.80 39.51 -3.53
CA ASN A 92 18.46 38.94 -3.83
C ASN A 92 18.57 37.55 -4.45
N ILE A 93 19.53 37.29 -5.35
CA ILE A 93 19.81 35.97 -5.90
C ILE A 93 20.18 35.00 -4.77
N ARG A 94 21.09 35.36 -3.89
CA ARG A 94 21.46 34.52 -2.74
C ARG A 94 20.27 34.24 -1.83
N THR A 95 19.43 35.23 -1.59
CA THR A 95 18.22 35.09 -0.78
C THR A 95 17.23 34.13 -1.44
N ALA A 96 17.02 34.25 -2.78
CA ALA A 96 16.17 33.37 -3.53
C ALA A 96 16.64 31.91 -3.46
N MET A 97 17.93 31.67 -3.67
CA MET A 97 18.52 30.32 -3.60
C MET A 97 18.38 29.71 -2.19
N ASN A 98 18.60 30.51 -1.15
CA ASN A 98 18.43 30.07 0.24
C ASN A 98 16.95 29.77 0.60
N ARG A 99 15.99 30.40 -0.10
CA ARG A 99 14.55 30.13 0.04
C ARG A 99 14.05 29.00 -0.86
N GLY A 100 14.93 28.30 -1.58
CA GLY A 100 14.60 27.12 -2.37
C GLY A 100 14.25 27.40 -3.83
N ALA A 101 14.66 28.53 -4.39
CA ALA A 101 14.64 28.70 -5.84
C ALA A 101 15.48 27.60 -6.50
N PHE A 102 14.98 27.07 -7.62
CA PHE A 102 15.67 25.99 -8.31
C PHE A 102 16.88 26.50 -9.11
N ASP A 103 16.72 27.67 -9.72
CA ASP A 103 17.78 28.35 -10.49
C ASP A 103 17.46 29.85 -10.62
N PHE A 104 18.34 30.61 -11.27
CA PHE A 104 18.11 32.01 -11.55
C PHE A 104 18.61 32.40 -12.95
N ILE A 105 18.11 33.52 -13.47
CA ILE A 105 18.50 34.12 -14.74
C ILE A 105 18.67 35.61 -14.52
N THR A 106 19.68 36.23 -15.16
CA THR A 106 19.93 37.67 -15.05
C THR A 106 19.28 38.44 -16.22
N LYS A 107 18.70 39.62 -15.90
CA LYS A 107 18.28 40.60 -16.92
C LYS A 107 19.51 41.38 -17.45
N PRO A 108 19.65 41.65 -18.79
CA PRO A 108 18.67 41.31 -19.82
C PRO A 108 18.63 39.83 -20.14
N ILE A 109 17.44 39.27 -20.34
CA ILE A 109 17.23 37.83 -20.50
C ILE A 109 17.93 37.34 -21.77
N ASN A 110 18.90 36.45 -21.59
CA ASN A 110 19.41 35.65 -22.69
C ASN A 110 18.48 34.44 -22.90
N PHE A 111 17.82 34.39 -24.05
CA PHE A 111 16.83 33.34 -24.36
C PHE A 111 17.44 31.94 -24.56
N GLU A 112 18.74 31.85 -24.90
CA GLU A 112 19.45 30.55 -24.95
C GLU A 112 19.63 30.00 -23.52
N ASP A 113 20.09 30.85 -22.61
CA ASP A 113 20.25 30.52 -21.19
C ASP A 113 18.89 30.20 -20.52
N LEU A 114 17.85 30.99 -20.83
CA LEU A 114 16.49 30.73 -20.41
C LEU A 114 16.03 29.33 -20.87
N SER A 115 16.25 28.97 -22.14
CA SER A 115 15.86 27.67 -22.68
C SER A 115 16.57 26.52 -21.95
N ILE A 116 17.87 26.63 -21.76
CA ILE A 116 18.69 25.63 -21.04
C ILE A 116 18.20 25.46 -19.59
N THR A 117 17.95 26.56 -18.90
CA THR A 117 17.47 26.56 -17.51
C THR A 117 16.05 25.95 -17.41
N MET A 118 15.15 26.31 -18.35
CA MET A 118 13.82 25.72 -18.42
C MET A 118 13.88 24.21 -18.67
N GLU A 119 14.65 23.74 -19.65
CA GLU A 119 14.81 22.32 -19.96
C GLU A 119 15.36 21.53 -18.76
N LYS A 120 16.39 22.05 -18.09
CA LYS A 120 16.97 21.48 -16.89
C LYS A 120 15.94 21.37 -15.78
N THR A 121 15.18 22.44 -15.53
CA THR A 121 14.15 22.48 -14.48
C THR A 121 12.99 21.52 -14.77
N LEU A 122 12.52 21.50 -16.04
CA LEU A 122 11.48 20.58 -16.49
C LEU A 122 11.90 19.12 -16.36
N LYS A 123 13.12 18.79 -16.79
CA LYS A 123 13.67 17.43 -16.65
C LYS A 123 13.67 16.99 -15.19
N TYR A 124 14.10 17.86 -14.28
CA TYR A 124 14.11 17.58 -12.84
C TYR A 124 12.70 17.39 -12.30
N THR A 125 11.75 18.27 -12.67
CA THR A 125 10.34 18.17 -12.26
C THR A 125 9.70 16.87 -12.74
N LEU A 126 9.95 16.47 -13.99
CA LEU A 126 9.47 15.20 -14.55
C LEU A 126 10.04 13.99 -13.82
N GLN A 127 11.33 14.02 -13.45
CA GLN A 127 11.95 12.94 -12.67
C GLN A 127 11.29 12.80 -11.29
N ILE A 128 11.04 13.92 -10.59
CA ILE A 128 10.35 13.89 -9.30
C ILE A 128 8.94 13.33 -9.45
N LYS A 129 8.16 13.83 -10.42
CA LYS A 129 6.79 13.35 -10.68
C LYS A 129 6.77 11.83 -10.97
N ALA A 130 7.69 11.35 -11.81
CA ALA A 130 7.83 9.93 -12.12
C ALA A 130 8.19 9.10 -10.88
N THR A 131 9.11 9.57 -10.05
CA THR A 131 9.49 8.90 -8.80
C THR A 131 8.31 8.83 -7.83
N LEU A 132 7.57 9.91 -7.65
CA LEU A 132 6.39 9.94 -6.78
C LEU A 132 5.27 9.03 -7.29
N GLN A 133 5.07 8.99 -8.60
CA GLN A 133 4.12 8.07 -9.22
C GLN A 133 4.53 6.62 -8.99
N ALA A 134 5.81 6.28 -9.19
CA ALA A 134 6.34 4.94 -8.92
C ALA A 134 6.20 4.54 -7.43
N ILE A 135 6.45 5.48 -6.50
CA ILE A 135 6.24 5.25 -5.06
C ILE A 135 4.77 4.98 -4.77
N LYS A 136 3.86 5.78 -5.35
CA LYS A 136 2.41 5.61 -5.18
C LYS A 136 1.94 4.25 -5.71
N GLU A 137 2.38 3.88 -6.91
CA GLU A 137 2.08 2.58 -7.51
C GLU A 137 2.63 1.43 -6.66
N ASN A 138 3.86 1.54 -6.18
CA ASN A 138 4.46 0.54 -5.30
C ASN A 138 3.71 0.42 -3.97
N ASN A 139 3.28 1.54 -3.37
CA ASN A 139 2.47 1.51 -2.15
C ASN A 139 1.09 0.85 -2.37
N ILE A 140 0.48 1.07 -3.54
CA ILE A 140 -0.76 0.37 -3.92
C ILE A 140 -0.48 -1.13 -4.09
N LEU A 141 0.58 -1.50 -4.80
CA LEU A 141 0.96 -2.91 -4.98
C LEU A 141 1.22 -3.62 -3.65
N LYS A 142 1.86 -2.95 -2.67
CA LYS A 142 2.07 -3.47 -1.31
C LYS A 142 0.78 -3.79 -0.56
N MET A 143 -0.35 -3.22 -0.94
CA MET A 143 -1.65 -3.56 -0.36
C MET A 143 -2.23 -4.87 -0.91
N TYR A 144 -1.77 -5.31 -2.08
CA TYR A 144 -2.26 -6.51 -2.77
C TYR A 144 -1.24 -7.64 -2.88
N VAL A 145 0.03 -7.36 -2.56
CA VAL A 145 1.13 -8.32 -2.66
C VAL A 145 1.84 -8.36 -1.31
N ASP A 146 2.06 -9.55 -0.80
CA ASP A 146 2.77 -9.76 0.47
C ASP A 146 4.21 -9.20 0.44
N GLU A 147 4.65 -8.66 1.58
CA GLU A 147 5.97 -8.05 1.70
C GLU A 147 7.12 -9.05 1.47
N ASN A 148 6.94 -10.32 1.83
CA ASN A 148 7.92 -11.37 1.55
C ASN A 148 8.04 -11.64 0.06
N VAL A 149 6.94 -11.60 -0.68
CA VAL A 149 6.93 -11.71 -2.15
C VAL A 149 7.65 -10.51 -2.76
N LEU A 150 7.40 -9.29 -2.27
CA LEU A 150 8.08 -8.08 -2.75
C LEU A 150 9.58 -8.10 -2.45
N ASN A 151 9.99 -8.54 -1.26
CA ASN A 151 11.40 -8.68 -0.88
C ASN A 151 12.10 -9.75 -1.73
N PHE A 152 11.41 -10.84 -2.02
CA PHE A 152 11.90 -11.89 -2.91
C PHE A 152 12.06 -11.37 -4.34
N MET A 153 11.10 -10.60 -4.86
CA MET A 153 11.16 -9.96 -6.17
C MET A 153 12.26 -8.91 -6.30
N GLY A 154 12.66 -8.26 -5.21
CA GLY A 154 13.74 -7.27 -5.17
C GLY A 154 15.15 -7.86 -5.30
N ASN A 155 15.33 -9.15 -5.12
CA ASN A 155 16.61 -9.81 -5.26
C ASN A 155 16.92 -10.15 -6.73
N ARG A 156 18.17 -9.91 -7.18
CA ARG A 156 18.61 -10.09 -8.58
C ARG A 156 18.49 -11.53 -9.12
N GLU A 157 18.24 -12.51 -8.26
CA GLU A 157 18.07 -13.93 -8.62
C GLU A 157 16.61 -14.31 -8.92
N PHE A 158 15.74 -13.33 -9.05
CA PHE A 158 14.30 -13.49 -9.20
C PHE A 158 13.89 -14.45 -10.33
N GLU A 159 14.48 -14.33 -11.53
CA GLU A 159 14.08 -15.15 -12.69
C GLU A 159 14.38 -16.64 -12.57
N THR A 160 15.43 -17.01 -11.83
CA THR A 160 15.82 -18.41 -11.62
C THR A 160 15.16 -19.04 -10.41
N THR A 161 14.73 -18.24 -9.43
CA THR A 161 14.21 -18.71 -8.14
C THR A 161 12.67 -18.73 -8.08
N ILE A 162 11.96 -18.08 -9.03
CA ILE A 162 10.48 -18.03 -9.08
C ILE A 162 9.82 -19.41 -9.00
N MET A 163 10.48 -20.47 -9.48
CA MET A 163 9.95 -21.83 -9.53
C MET A 163 10.51 -22.75 -8.44
N ALA A 164 11.32 -22.24 -7.51
CA ALA A 164 11.85 -23.04 -6.43
C ALA A 164 10.76 -23.30 -5.37
N ASN A 165 10.29 -24.53 -5.31
CA ASN A 165 9.42 -24.99 -4.23
C ASN A 165 10.29 -25.62 -3.14
N GLU A 166 9.97 -25.37 -1.88
CA GLU A 166 10.64 -25.97 -0.74
C GLU A 166 9.68 -26.78 0.13
N THR A 167 10.16 -27.88 0.68
CA THR A 167 9.43 -28.60 1.73
C THR A 167 9.76 -27.98 3.07
N ILE A 168 8.74 -27.49 3.75
CA ILE A 168 8.86 -26.87 5.06
C ILE A 168 8.04 -27.63 6.11
N ASN A 169 8.48 -27.57 7.36
CA ASN A 169 7.67 -27.98 8.50
C ASN A 169 7.06 -26.71 9.14
N ALA A 170 5.75 -26.61 9.08
CA ALA A 170 5.02 -25.40 9.49
C ALA A 170 3.65 -25.77 10.07
N THR A 171 2.95 -24.75 10.62
CA THR A 171 1.57 -24.91 11.07
C THR A 171 0.64 -24.06 10.21
N VAL A 172 -0.46 -24.64 9.75
CA VAL A 172 -1.53 -23.93 9.06
C VAL A 172 -2.72 -23.79 9.98
N LEU A 173 -3.26 -22.60 10.01
CA LEU A 173 -4.47 -22.23 10.73
C LEU A 173 -5.52 -21.77 9.70
N PHE A 174 -6.72 -22.33 9.78
CA PHE A 174 -7.93 -21.80 9.15
C PHE A 174 -8.85 -21.26 10.23
N ILE A 175 -9.33 -20.06 10.03
CA ILE A 175 -10.31 -19.40 10.92
C ILE A 175 -11.45 -18.85 10.09
N ASP A 176 -12.68 -19.19 10.43
CA ASP A 176 -13.89 -18.86 9.69
C ASP A 176 -14.95 -18.24 10.60
N LEU A 177 -15.76 -17.32 10.07
CA LEU A 177 -16.83 -16.63 10.78
C LEU A 177 -18.11 -17.43 10.74
N CYS A 178 -18.54 -17.98 11.85
CA CYS A 178 -19.74 -18.76 11.94
C CYS A 178 -21.00 -17.95 11.64
N GLY A 179 -21.79 -18.40 10.65
CA GLY A 179 -23.06 -17.79 10.29
C GLY A 179 -23.00 -16.51 9.46
N PHE A 180 -21.81 -16.06 9.07
CA PHE A 180 -21.64 -14.83 8.27
C PHE A 180 -22.30 -14.94 6.88
N THR A 181 -22.23 -16.07 6.24
CA THR A 181 -22.89 -16.33 4.94
C THR A 181 -24.38 -15.99 4.98
N LYS A 182 -25.08 -16.34 6.05
CA LYS A 182 -26.52 -16.06 6.21
C LYS A 182 -26.82 -14.56 6.31
N ILE A 183 -25.92 -13.80 6.92
CA ILE A 183 -26.04 -12.34 7.04
C ILE A 183 -25.77 -11.69 5.69
N SER A 184 -24.76 -12.16 4.97
CA SER A 184 -24.39 -11.62 3.67
C SER A 184 -25.50 -11.74 2.63
N GLU A 185 -26.45 -12.66 2.82
CA GLU A 185 -27.64 -12.81 1.96
C GLU A 185 -28.72 -11.75 2.23
N THR A 186 -28.76 -11.17 3.43
CA THR A 186 -29.85 -10.30 3.88
C THR A 186 -29.45 -8.85 4.14
N ALA A 187 -28.20 -8.61 4.52
CA ALA A 187 -27.70 -7.27 4.83
C ALA A 187 -27.28 -6.49 3.57
N PRO A 188 -27.31 -5.14 3.59
CA PRO A 188 -26.79 -4.31 2.51
C PRO A 188 -25.30 -4.59 2.26
N ALA A 189 -24.89 -4.59 0.97
CA ALA A 189 -23.53 -4.93 0.57
C ALA A 189 -22.45 -4.11 1.28
N ASP A 190 -22.65 -2.79 1.44
CA ASP A 190 -21.70 -1.90 2.15
C ASP A 190 -21.53 -2.27 3.62
N THR A 191 -22.62 -2.73 4.27
CA THR A 191 -22.62 -3.18 5.65
C THR A 191 -21.83 -4.48 5.76
N VAL A 192 -22.09 -5.45 4.88
CA VAL A 192 -21.38 -6.74 4.82
C VAL A 192 -19.87 -6.52 4.66
N VAL A 193 -19.45 -5.65 3.73
CA VAL A 193 -18.03 -5.35 3.49
C VAL A 193 -17.39 -4.70 4.72
N LYS A 194 -18.07 -3.75 5.38
CA LYS A 194 -17.56 -3.14 6.61
C LYS A 194 -17.41 -4.14 7.74
N MET A 195 -18.40 -5.01 7.92
CA MET A 195 -18.38 -6.04 8.97
C MET A 195 -17.22 -7.01 8.75
N ILE A 196 -17.08 -7.58 7.54
CA ILE A 196 -16.04 -8.57 7.28
C ILE A 196 -14.64 -7.95 7.43
N ASN A 197 -14.43 -6.72 6.97
CA ASN A 197 -13.16 -6.03 7.14
C ASN A 197 -12.83 -5.81 8.63
N THR A 198 -13.82 -5.42 9.45
CA THR A 198 -13.62 -5.25 10.89
C THR A 198 -13.24 -6.58 11.57
N TYR A 199 -13.89 -7.67 11.20
CA TYR A 199 -13.57 -9.00 11.75
C TYR A 199 -12.20 -9.48 11.29
N PHE A 200 -11.86 -9.27 10.01
CA PHE A 200 -10.54 -9.59 9.48
C PHE A 200 -9.44 -8.79 10.18
N ASP A 201 -9.62 -7.47 10.38
CA ASP A 201 -8.64 -6.65 11.11
C ASP A 201 -8.33 -7.18 12.49
N VAL A 202 -9.35 -7.63 13.22
CA VAL A 202 -9.18 -8.22 14.55
C VAL A 202 -8.42 -9.54 14.48
N MET A 203 -8.82 -10.45 13.58
CA MET A 203 -8.17 -11.76 13.44
C MET A 203 -6.73 -11.64 12.94
N VAL A 204 -6.50 -10.80 11.94
CA VAL A 204 -5.17 -10.54 11.36
C VAL A 204 -4.22 -9.97 12.40
N LYS A 205 -4.70 -9.02 13.23
CA LYS A 205 -3.89 -8.44 14.31
C LYS A 205 -3.35 -9.49 15.27
N GLU A 206 -4.19 -10.44 15.70
CA GLU A 206 -3.78 -11.50 16.62
C GLU A 206 -2.85 -12.53 15.96
N ILE A 207 -3.08 -12.85 14.69
CA ILE A 207 -2.22 -13.74 13.90
C ILE A 207 -0.82 -13.13 13.72
N VAL A 208 -0.75 -11.85 13.31
CA VAL A 208 0.51 -11.15 13.09
C VAL A 208 1.27 -10.90 14.40
N ALA A 209 0.57 -10.65 15.51
CA ALA A 209 1.17 -10.51 16.86
C ALA A 209 1.92 -11.78 17.30
N GLN A 210 1.53 -12.95 16.78
CA GLN A 210 2.19 -14.25 17.00
C GLN A 210 3.12 -14.64 15.83
N GLU A 211 3.57 -13.66 15.04
CA GLU A 211 4.44 -13.85 13.86
C GLU A 211 3.86 -14.83 12.83
N GLY A 212 2.53 -14.91 12.74
CA GLY A 212 1.83 -15.66 11.71
C GLY A 212 1.75 -14.84 10.42
N PHE A 213 1.81 -15.52 9.32
CA PHE A 213 1.71 -14.98 7.97
C PHE A 213 0.30 -15.24 7.41
N ILE A 214 -0.36 -14.23 6.89
CA ILE A 214 -1.66 -14.40 6.21
C ILE A 214 -1.40 -14.89 4.79
N ASP A 215 -1.79 -16.13 4.52
CA ASP A 215 -1.64 -16.71 3.19
C ASP A 215 -2.69 -16.15 2.22
N LYS A 216 -3.94 -16.22 2.60
CA LYS A 216 -5.05 -15.65 1.81
C LYS A 216 -6.36 -15.54 2.60
N PHE A 217 -7.25 -14.71 2.07
CA PHE A 217 -8.65 -14.66 2.46
C PHE A 217 -9.47 -15.55 1.54
N ILE A 218 -10.38 -16.37 2.09
CA ILE A 218 -11.22 -17.33 1.36
C ILE A 218 -12.67 -17.11 1.78
N GLY A 219 -13.38 -16.21 1.06
CA GLY A 219 -14.71 -15.78 1.49
C GLY A 219 -14.66 -15.06 2.82
N ASP A 220 -15.28 -15.61 3.85
CA ASP A 220 -15.29 -15.16 5.25
C ASP A 220 -14.25 -15.85 6.14
N ALA A 221 -13.36 -16.65 5.51
CA ALA A 221 -12.29 -17.33 6.21
C ALA A 221 -10.90 -16.73 5.93
N ILE A 222 -9.98 -16.92 6.89
CA ILE A 222 -8.56 -16.61 6.77
C ILE A 222 -7.77 -17.91 6.80
N MET A 223 -6.81 -18.04 5.89
CA MET A 223 -5.75 -19.02 5.97
C MET A 223 -4.46 -18.34 6.40
N ALA A 224 -3.85 -18.83 7.48
CA ALA A 224 -2.58 -18.33 7.99
C ALA A 224 -1.56 -19.45 8.17
N VAL A 225 -0.27 -19.10 8.04
CA VAL A 225 0.86 -20.03 8.15
C VAL A 225 1.85 -19.52 9.19
N PHE A 226 2.29 -20.41 10.06
CA PHE A 226 3.30 -20.13 11.07
C PHE A 226 4.54 -20.99 10.81
N LYS A 227 5.70 -20.36 10.71
CA LYS A 227 7.00 -21.00 10.39
C LYS A 227 8.01 -20.74 11.53
N GLY A 228 9.10 -21.51 11.54
CA GLY A 228 10.18 -21.36 12.54
C GLY A 228 9.88 -22.02 13.88
N ASP A 229 10.53 -21.57 14.93
CA ASP A 229 10.42 -22.19 16.24
C ASP A 229 9.04 -21.95 16.88
N PHE A 230 8.55 -22.92 17.61
CA PHE A 230 7.26 -22.88 18.31
C PHE A 230 6.06 -22.52 17.41
N HIS A 231 6.15 -22.81 16.11
CA HIS A 231 5.10 -22.44 15.15
C HIS A 231 3.72 -23.02 15.47
N LEU A 232 3.62 -24.16 16.17
CA LEU A 232 2.35 -24.75 16.59
C LEU A 232 1.78 -24.02 17.81
N ASP A 233 2.62 -23.71 18.79
CA ASP A 233 2.23 -22.98 20.01
C ASP A 233 1.73 -21.58 19.64
N ARG A 234 2.49 -20.84 18.83
CA ARG A 234 2.11 -19.50 18.32
C ARG A 234 0.80 -19.50 17.54
N ALA A 235 0.55 -20.54 16.73
CA ALA A 235 -0.71 -20.69 16.02
C ALA A 235 -1.90 -20.90 16.98
N ILE A 236 -1.69 -21.65 18.05
CA ILE A 236 -2.72 -21.88 19.09
C ILE A 236 -2.96 -20.58 19.88
N ASP A 237 -1.90 -19.87 20.29
CA ASP A 237 -2.03 -18.58 20.99
C ASP A 237 -2.79 -17.55 20.15
N ALA A 238 -2.46 -17.45 18.85
CA ALA A 238 -3.18 -16.59 17.90
C ALA A 238 -4.66 -16.97 17.80
N ALA A 239 -4.98 -18.26 17.72
CA ALA A 239 -6.35 -18.76 17.66
C ALA A 239 -7.16 -18.44 18.92
N LEU A 240 -6.56 -18.65 20.11
CA LEU A 240 -7.16 -18.33 21.40
C LEU A 240 -7.43 -16.82 21.52
N ALA A 241 -6.45 -16.00 21.16
CA ALA A 241 -6.57 -14.54 21.19
C ALA A 241 -7.64 -14.05 20.21
N ALA A 242 -7.62 -14.53 18.95
CA ALA A 242 -8.61 -14.15 17.93
C ALA A 242 -10.03 -14.54 18.37
N ARG A 243 -10.25 -15.77 18.87
CA ARG A 243 -11.53 -16.21 19.43
C ARG A 243 -12.01 -15.30 20.55
N LYS A 244 -11.14 -14.93 21.47
CA LYS A 244 -11.47 -14.05 22.60
C LYS A 244 -11.86 -12.66 22.12
N GLN A 245 -11.10 -12.08 21.20
CA GLN A 245 -11.36 -10.73 20.68
C GLN A 245 -12.65 -10.68 19.87
N ILE A 246 -12.90 -11.66 19.00
CA ILE A 246 -14.14 -11.74 18.22
C ILE A 246 -15.36 -11.84 19.12
N ASN A 247 -15.32 -12.68 20.16
CA ASN A 247 -16.42 -12.83 21.10
C ASN A 247 -16.69 -11.55 21.93
N ASN A 248 -15.73 -10.66 22.05
CA ASN A 248 -15.84 -9.39 22.78
C ASN A 248 -16.21 -8.20 21.90
N LEU A 249 -16.33 -8.39 20.59
CA LEU A 249 -16.73 -7.31 19.69
C LEU A 249 -18.18 -6.90 19.94
N PRO A 250 -18.46 -5.57 19.92
CA PRO A 250 -19.82 -5.08 19.95
C PRO A 250 -20.57 -5.50 18.68
N ASP A 251 -21.88 -5.53 18.77
CA ASP A 251 -22.74 -5.69 17.61
C ASP A 251 -22.49 -4.57 16.58
N LEU A 252 -22.00 -4.95 15.40
CA LEU A 252 -21.61 -4.00 14.34
C LEU A 252 -22.77 -3.65 13.39
N ASP A 253 -23.85 -4.43 13.40
CA ASP A 253 -25.02 -4.19 12.53
C ASP A 253 -26.12 -3.36 13.23
N GLY A 254 -26.00 -3.15 14.54
CA GLY A 254 -26.95 -2.38 15.36
C GLY A 254 -28.31 -3.05 15.53
N THR A 255 -28.47 -4.30 15.07
CA THR A 255 -29.75 -5.03 15.12
C THR A 255 -29.82 -6.04 16.26
N GLN A 256 -28.71 -6.28 16.97
CA GLN A 256 -28.54 -7.34 17.98
C GLN A 256 -28.84 -8.76 17.45
N GLN A 257 -28.85 -8.95 16.14
CA GLN A 257 -29.20 -10.23 15.52
C GLN A 257 -27.99 -11.13 15.27
N PHE A 258 -26.76 -10.58 15.29
CA PHE A 258 -25.54 -11.34 15.04
C PHE A 258 -24.48 -11.14 16.09
N THR A 259 -24.14 -12.19 16.78
CA THR A 259 -22.96 -12.25 17.65
C THR A 259 -21.87 -13.01 16.90
N PRO A 260 -20.77 -12.35 16.50
CA PRO A 260 -19.71 -13.02 15.75
C PRO A 260 -19.09 -14.14 16.59
N LYS A 261 -18.88 -15.28 15.98
CA LYS A 261 -18.16 -16.43 16.54
C LYS A 261 -17.26 -17.02 15.47
N VAL A 262 -16.25 -17.74 15.88
CA VAL A 262 -15.29 -18.35 14.95
C VAL A 262 -15.26 -19.86 15.09
N SER A 263 -14.97 -20.56 13.99
CA SER A 263 -14.55 -21.96 13.97
C SER A 263 -13.13 -22.05 13.45
N ILE A 264 -12.27 -22.79 14.13
CA ILE A 264 -10.84 -22.78 13.86
C ILE A 264 -10.30 -24.22 13.74
N GLY A 265 -9.50 -24.44 12.70
CA GLY A 265 -8.80 -25.70 12.47
C GLY A 265 -7.29 -25.46 12.37
N ILE A 266 -6.49 -26.22 13.12
CA ILE A 266 -5.04 -26.09 13.16
C ILE A 266 -4.38 -27.44 12.88
N LYS A 267 -3.40 -27.45 11.99
CA LYS A 267 -2.60 -28.62 11.67
C LYS A 267 -1.15 -28.24 11.46
N SER A 268 -0.24 -28.97 12.10
CA SER A 268 1.20 -28.88 11.95
C SER A 268 1.74 -30.09 11.18
N GLY A 269 2.73 -29.88 10.32
CA GLY A 269 3.39 -30.94 9.57
C GLY A 269 4.15 -30.43 8.34
N GLU A 270 4.65 -31.36 7.54
CA GLU A 270 5.32 -31.03 6.29
C GLU A 270 4.31 -30.50 5.25
N MET A 271 4.75 -29.52 4.48
CA MET A 271 4.03 -28.93 3.35
C MET A 271 5.00 -28.34 2.34
N ILE A 272 4.55 -28.14 1.12
CA ILE A 272 5.32 -27.48 0.06
C ILE A 272 4.96 -26.00 0.07
N SER A 273 5.97 -25.13 0.17
CA SER A 273 5.87 -23.68 0.06
C SER A 273 6.47 -23.23 -1.26
N GLY A 274 5.79 -22.37 -1.99
CA GLY A 274 6.27 -21.85 -3.27
C GLY A 274 5.25 -21.05 -4.05
N ASN A 275 5.65 -20.62 -5.25
CA ASN A 275 4.79 -19.90 -6.17
C ASN A 275 3.91 -20.88 -6.97
N ILE A 276 2.63 -20.89 -6.68
CA ILE A 276 1.64 -21.78 -7.26
C ILE A 276 0.71 -20.98 -8.17
N GLY A 277 0.58 -21.40 -9.42
CA GLY A 277 -0.33 -20.72 -10.34
C GLY A 277 0.02 -20.94 -11.81
N SER A 278 -0.38 -20.00 -12.66
CA SER A 278 -0.17 -20.04 -14.11
C SER A 278 0.78 -18.93 -14.55
N ALA A 279 1.99 -19.30 -14.95
CA ALA A 279 2.95 -18.36 -15.54
C ALA A 279 2.41 -17.70 -16.83
N ASN A 280 1.62 -18.45 -17.65
CA ASN A 280 1.03 -17.94 -18.88
C ASN A 280 0.00 -16.84 -18.61
N LEU A 281 -0.76 -16.93 -17.51
CA LEU A 281 -1.73 -15.92 -17.10
C LEU A 281 -1.12 -14.84 -16.23
N LYS A 282 0.19 -14.89 -15.96
CA LYS A 282 0.92 -13.98 -15.05
C LYS A 282 0.26 -13.87 -13.68
N ARG A 283 -0.33 -14.97 -13.20
CA ARG A 283 -0.98 -15.07 -11.90
C ARG A 283 -0.35 -16.20 -11.11
N LEU A 284 0.45 -15.80 -10.14
CA LEU A 284 1.14 -16.68 -9.18
C LEU A 284 0.76 -16.25 -7.78
N ASP A 285 0.41 -17.21 -6.94
CA ASP A 285 0.18 -16.98 -5.51
C ASP A 285 1.32 -17.67 -4.76
N TYR A 286 2.03 -16.94 -3.91
CA TYR A 286 2.98 -17.56 -2.98
C TYR A 286 2.18 -18.17 -1.83
N THR A 287 2.18 -19.51 -1.75
CA THR A 287 1.29 -20.22 -0.83
C THR A 287 1.89 -21.56 -0.42
N VAL A 288 1.24 -22.22 0.51
CA VAL A 288 1.57 -23.58 0.92
C VAL A 288 0.52 -24.58 0.44
N ILE A 289 0.97 -25.76 0.01
CA ILE A 289 0.10 -26.88 -0.40
C ILE A 289 0.54 -28.19 0.24
N GLY A 290 -0.39 -29.11 0.39
CA GLY A 290 -0.10 -30.44 0.91
C GLY A 290 -1.21 -31.03 1.75
N ASP A 291 -0.99 -32.25 2.25
CA ASP A 291 -1.96 -32.95 3.10
C ASP A 291 -2.20 -32.23 4.42
N THR A 292 -1.16 -31.57 4.96
CA THR A 292 -1.24 -30.78 6.18
C THR A 292 -2.22 -29.61 6.01
N VAL A 293 -2.16 -28.89 4.89
CA VAL A 293 -3.05 -27.76 4.56
C VAL A 293 -4.49 -28.23 4.43
N ASN A 294 -4.69 -29.29 3.61
CA ASN A 294 -6.02 -29.86 3.40
C ASN A 294 -6.63 -30.40 4.69
N THR A 295 -5.81 -30.95 5.58
CA THR A 295 -6.27 -31.45 6.88
C THR A 295 -6.68 -30.31 7.80
N ALA A 296 -5.93 -29.21 7.85
CA ALA A 296 -6.27 -28.01 8.62
C ALA A 296 -7.64 -27.44 8.20
N ALA A 297 -7.87 -27.29 6.90
CA ALA A 297 -9.17 -26.83 6.37
C ALA A 297 -10.32 -27.75 6.81
N ARG A 298 -10.14 -29.06 6.72
CA ARG A 298 -11.19 -30.03 7.14
C ARG A 298 -11.41 -30.07 8.65
N LEU A 299 -10.40 -29.77 9.45
CA LEU A 299 -10.56 -29.60 10.90
C LEU A 299 -11.39 -28.36 11.20
N GLN A 300 -11.19 -27.26 10.45
CA GLN A 300 -12.01 -26.06 10.56
C GLN A 300 -13.46 -26.34 10.12
N ASP A 301 -13.70 -27.02 8.99
CA ASP A 301 -15.05 -27.42 8.56
C ASP A 301 -15.81 -28.27 9.59
N ALA A 302 -15.09 -29.05 10.39
CA ALA A 302 -15.66 -29.90 11.42
C ALA A 302 -15.84 -29.20 12.78
N ALA A 303 -15.25 -28.02 12.95
CA ALA A 303 -15.32 -27.22 14.16
C ALA A 303 -16.70 -26.57 14.31
N LYS A 304 -17.25 -26.61 15.52
CA LYS A 304 -18.45 -25.86 15.89
C LYS A 304 -18.08 -24.44 16.29
N GLU A 305 -19.09 -23.61 16.50
CA GLU A 305 -18.90 -22.25 17.00
C GLU A 305 -17.97 -22.21 18.23
N ASN A 306 -16.97 -21.33 18.17
CA ASN A 306 -15.95 -21.12 19.21
C ASN A 306 -15.04 -22.33 19.49
N GLN A 307 -15.03 -23.35 18.63
CA GLN A 307 -14.09 -24.46 18.77
C GLN A 307 -12.79 -24.21 18.02
N ILE A 308 -11.68 -24.60 18.63
CA ILE A 308 -10.35 -24.65 18.04
C ILE A 308 -9.94 -26.12 17.96
N ILE A 309 -10.04 -26.71 16.78
CA ILE A 309 -9.79 -28.14 16.59
C ILE A 309 -8.36 -28.39 16.12
N ILE A 310 -7.69 -29.30 16.84
CA ILE A 310 -6.38 -29.83 16.47
C ILE A 310 -6.45 -31.37 16.36
N SER A 311 -5.53 -31.93 15.57
CA SER A 311 -5.39 -33.39 15.48
C SER A 311 -4.65 -33.96 16.70
N GLU A 312 -4.79 -35.27 16.95
CA GLU A 312 -4.07 -35.99 18.01
C GLU A 312 -2.54 -35.78 17.92
N ALA A 313 -1.97 -35.80 16.71
CA ALA A 313 -0.52 -35.55 16.52
C ALA A 313 -0.10 -34.12 16.93
N CYS A 314 -0.99 -33.11 16.83
CA CYS A 314 -0.74 -31.78 17.37
C CYS A 314 -0.94 -31.75 18.88
N TYR A 315 -2.01 -32.39 19.38
CA TYR A 315 -2.28 -32.51 20.82
C TYR A 315 -1.08 -33.07 21.59
N GLU A 316 -0.49 -34.18 21.12
CA GLU A 316 0.66 -34.81 21.79
C GLU A 316 1.87 -33.86 21.93
N LYS A 317 2.00 -32.87 21.04
CA LYS A 317 3.07 -31.88 21.10
C LYS A 317 2.82 -30.74 22.08
N VAL A 318 1.55 -30.43 22.36
CA VAL A 318 1.16 -29.23 23.11
C VAL A 318 0.39 -29.51 24.41
N LYS A 319 0.12 -30.77 24.74
CA LYS A 319 -0.74 -31.18 25.91
C LYS A 319 -0.23 -30.69 27.25
N GLU A 320 1.08 -30.40 27.37
CA GLU A 320 1.66 -29.86 28.62
C GLU A 320 1.51 -28.33 28.74
N ALA A 321 1.31 -27.65 27.62
CA ALA A 321 1.22 -26.20 27.55
C ALA A 321 -0.22 -25.68 27.43
N PHE A 322 -1.10 -26.46 26.79
CA PHE A 322 -2.47 -26.05 26.52
C PHE A 322 -3.49 -27.03 27.04
N LYS A 323 -4.57 -26.51 27.62
CA LYS A 323 -5.70 -27.31 28.07
C LYS A 323 -6.57 -27.72 26.89
N CYS A 324 -6.68 -29.01 26.64
CA CYS A 324 -7.43 -29.56 25.53
C CYS A 324 -8.47 -30.60 26.01
N GLU A 325 -9.61 -30.63 25.34
CA GLU A 325 -10.66 -31.63 25.55
C GLU A 325 -10.76 -32.57 24.36
N LYS A 326 -10.80 -33.86 24.60
CA LYS A 326 -10.98 -34.86 23.54
C LYS A 326 -12.39 -34.81 22.99
N ILE A 327 -12.55 -34.52 21.68
CA ILE A 327 -13.84 -34.58 21.00
C ILE A 327 -14.17 -36.03 20.57
N GLY A 328 -13.16 -36.77 20.11
CA GLY A 328 -13.30 -38.12 19.58
C GLY A 328 -12.73 -38.28 18.19
N SER A 329 -13.16 -39.32 17.48
CA SER A 329 -12.71 -39.57 16.10
C SER A 329 -13.75 -39.05 15.12
N ILE A 330 -13.30 -38.22 14.17
CA ILE A 330 -14.14 -37.67 13.11
C ILE A 330 -13.68 -38.18 11.75
N SER A 331 -14.63 -38.45 10.85
CA SER A 331 -14.32 -38.76 9.46
C SER A 331 -14.14 -37.47 8.66
N LEU A 332 -12.93 -37.26 8.19
CA LEU A 332 -12.63 -36.10 7.32
C LEU A 332 -12.84 -36.51 5.84
N LYS A 333 -13.42 -35.62 5.05
CA LYS A 333 -13.66 -35.82 3.62
C LYS A 333 -12.35 -36.26 2.92
N ASN A 334 -12.40 -37.34 2.12
CA ASN A 334 -11.25 -37.90 1.40
C ASN A 334 -10.06 -38.40 2.30
N LYS A 335 -10.32 -38.72 3.57
CA LYS A 335 -9.40 -39.48 4.42
C LYS A 335 -9.94 -40.88 4.62
N SER A 336 -9.10 -41.89 4.42
CA SER A 336 -9.49 -43.31 4.54
C SER A 336 -9.69 -43.77 6.00
N LYS A 337 -9.10 -43.05 6.95
CA LYS A 337 -9.19 -43.37 8.39
C LYS A 337 -9.72 -42.17 9.17
N PRO A 338 -10.58 -42.40 10.16
CA PRO A 338 -10.99 -41.37 11.10
C PRO A 338 -9.78 -40.73 11.80
N VAL A 339 -9.84 -39.45 12.09
CA VAL A 339 -8.81 -38.70 12.79
C VAL A 339 -9.32 -38.34 14.19
N THR A 340 -8.57 -38.72 15.22
CA THR A 340 -8.85 -38.27 16.60
C THR A 340 -8.54 -36.78 16.73
N VAL A 341 -9.46 -36.04 17.30
CA VAL A 341 -9.37 -34.58 17.41
C VAL A 341 -9.64 -34.10 18.82
N TYR A 342 -9.06 -32.95 19.12
CA TYR A 342 -9.15 -32.27 20.40
C TYR A 342 -9.56 -30.83 20.20
N ASN A 343 -10.36 -30.27 21.12
CA ASN A 343 -10.68 -28.86 21.19
C ASN A 343 -9.74 -28.17 22.19
N VAL A 344 -9.06 -27.10 21.75
CA VAL A 344 -8.20 -26.28 22.63
C VAL A 344 -9.08 -25.30 23.39
N ILE A 345 -8.99 -25.33 24.74
CA ILE A 345 -9.79 -24.50 25.61
C ILE A 345 -9.03 -23.24 26.05
N GLU A 346 -7.80 -23.44 26.54
CA GLU A 346 -6.89 -22.43 27.10
C GLU A 346 -5.44 -22.80 26.80
#